data_3d5ff536af62bcba1c4711c093d9fb05
#
_entry.id   3d5ff536af62bcba1c4711c093d9fb05
#
_cell.length_a   1.000
_cell.length_b   1.000
_cell.length_c   1.000
_cell.angle_alpha   90.00
_cell.angle_beta   90.00
_cell.angle_gamma   90.00
#
_symmetry.space_group_name_H-M   'P 1'
#
loop_
_entity.id
_entity.type
_entity.pdbx_description
1 polymer ?
#
loop_
_entity_poly.entity_id
_entity_poly.type
_entity_poly.pdbx_seq_one_letter_code
_entity_poly.pdbx_strand_id
1 'polypeptide(L)' 'FGLSAGIATTSLKYATHFKRHSQAGMVMVNLPTAGVDYHVPFGGRKGSSYGPREQGKYAQEFFTTVKTAYTAAG' A
#
# COMPACT_ATOMS: atom_id res chain seq x y z
N PHE A 1 3.32 -12.58 -8.13
CA PHE A 1 3.67 -11.23 -7.78
C PHE A 1 2.41 -10.40 -7.56
N GLY A 2 2.53 -9.33 -6.78
CA GLY A 2 1.37 -8.51 -6.43
C GLY A 2 1.74 -7.10 -5.97
N LEU A 3 2.79 -6.51 -6.54
CA LEU A 3 3.22 -5.18 -6.14
C LEU A 3 2.27 -4.12 -6.69
N SER A 4 2.17 -4.02 -7.99
CA SER A 4 1.32 -3.03 -8.63
C SER A 4 0.63 -3.62 -9.87
N ALA A 5 -0.51 -3.07 -10.21
CA ALA A 5 -1.26 -3.42 -11.40
C ALA A 5 -2.04 -2.21 -11.90
N GLY A 6 -2.26 -2.15 -13.20
CA GLY A 6 -2.96 -1.04 -13.81
C GLY A 6 -3.98 -1.49 -14.84
N ILE A 7 -4.99 -0.67 -15.03
CA ILE A 7 -5.99 -0.83 -16.09
C ILE A 7 -6.12 0.48 -16.86
N ALA A 8 -6.28 0.37 -18.16
CA ALA A 8 -6.64 1.50 -19.02
C ALA A 8 -8.08 1.30 -19.49
N THR A 9 -8.98 2.17 -19.07
CA THR A 9 -10.40 2.05 -19.41
C THR A 9 -11.11 3.39 -19.30
N THR A 10 -12.14 3.56 -20.10
CA THR A 10 -13.10 4.68 -19.99
C THR A 10 -14.36 4.29 -19.23
N SER A 11 -14.47 3.02 -18.82
CA SER A 11 -15.64 2.49 -18.11
C SER A 11 -15.45 2.58 -16.60
N LEU A 12 -16.31 3.32 -15.94
CA LEU A 12 -16.32 3.40 -14.49
C LEU A 12 -16.62 2.03 -13.86
N LYS A 13 -17.47 1.24 -14.51
CA LYS A 13 -17.81 -0.11 -14.05
C LYS A 13 -16.57 -1.01 -14.00
N TYR A 14 -15.78 -1.02 -15.06
CA TYR A 14 -14.57 -1.83 -15.11
C TYR A 14 -13.49 -1.30 -14.18
N ALA A 15 -13.35 0.01 -14.07
CA ALA A 15 -12.40 0.61 -13.12
C ALA A 15 -12.73 0.20 -11.68
N THR A 16 -13.99 0.27 -11.30
CA THR A 16 -14.45 -0.11 -9.96
C THR A 16 -14.24 -1.61 -9.70
N HIS A 17 -14.58 -2.44 -10.68
CA HIS A 17 -14.37 -3.87 -10.58
C HIS A 17 -12.89 -4.21 -10.39
N PHE A 18 -12.02 -3.59 -11.20
CA PHE A 18 -10.58 -3.80 -11.13
C PHE A 18 -10.01 -3.40 -9.77
N LYS A 19 -10.37 -2.22 -9.28
CA LYS A 19 -9.88 -1.76 -7.96
C LYS A 19 -10.29 -2.69 -6.83
N ARG A 20 -11.50 -3.23 -6.92
CA ARG A 20 -12.05 -4.10 -5.87
C ARG A 20 -11.47 -5.49 -5.88
N HIS A 21 -11.22 -6.06 -7.06
CA HIS A 21 -10.85 -7.46 -7.20
C HIS A 21 -9.38 -7.71 -7.53
N SER A 22 -8.60 -6.69 -7.88
CA SER A 22 -7.17 -6.87 -8.11
C SER A 22 -6.47 -7.30 -6.81
N GLN A 23 -5.56 -8.24 -6.94
CA GLN A 23 -4.79 -8.77 -5.81
C GLN A 23 -3.44 -8.08 -5.62
N ALA A 24 -3.18 -7.00 -6.34
CA ALA A 24 -1.99 -6.17 -6.13
C ALA A 24 -2.16 -5.24 -4.94
N GLY A 25 -1.05 -4.86 -4.32
CA GLY A 25 -1.07 -3.93 -3.19
C GLY A 25 -1.32 -2.50 -3.62
N MET A 26 -0.95 -2.14 -4.83
CA MET A 26 -1.16 -0.81 -5.43
C MET A 26 -1.84 -1.00 -6.78
N VAL A 27 -2.95 -0.28 -7.00
CA VAL A 27 -3.69 -0.38 -8.25
C VAL A 27 -3.89 1.00 -8.86
N MET A 28 -3.72 1.08 -10.16
CA MET A 28 -3.81 2.32 -10.93
C MET A 28 -4.86 2.20 -12.02
N VAL A 29 -5.63 3.25 -12.20
CA VAL A 29 -6.59 3.37 -13.31
C VAL A 29 -6.14 4.53 -14.19
N ASN A 30 -5.81 4.23 -15.43
CA ASN A 30 -5.35 5.21 -16.42
C ASN A 30 -4.08 5.97 -16.00
N LEU A 31 -3.25 5.35 -15.17
CA LEU A 31 -1.99 5.91 -14.70
C LEU A 31 -0.88 4.86 -14.86
N PRO A 32 0.38 5.31 -15.00
CA PRO A 32 1.51 4.38 -14.98
C PRO A 32 1.56 3.59 -13.69
N THR A 33 2.08 2.37 -13.76
CA THR A 33 2.25 1.51 -12.58
C THR A 33 3.53 1.79 -11.81
N ALA A 34 4.30 2.77 -12.22
CA ALA A 34 5.52 3.24 -11.56
C ALA A 34 5.34 4.68 -11.09
N GLY A 35 6.21 5.15 -10.18
CA GLY A 35 6.19 6.53 -9.73
C GLY A 35 5.14 6.82 -8.68
N VAL A 36 5.01 5.95 -7.70
CA VAL A 36 4.09 6.16 -6.57
C VAL A 36 4.60 7.31 -5.71
N ASP A 37 3.70 8.20 -5.31
CA ASP A 37 4.03 9.35 -4.47
C ASP A 37 4.54 8.91 -3.09
N TYR A 38 5.43 9.71 -2.50
CA TYR A 38 6.05 9.35 -1.21
C TYR A 38 5.08 9.40 -0.03
N HIS A 39 3.99 10.14 -0.15
CA HIS A 39 3.04 10.35 0.96
C HIS A 39 1.92 9.32 1.00
N VAL A 40 1.89 8.37 0.08
CA VAL A 40 0.89 7.30 0.07
C VAL A 40 1.53 5.99 0.52
N PRO A 41 0.75 5.05 1.09
CA PRO A 41 1.29 3.75 1.47
C PRO A 41 1.84 2.99 0.27
N PHE A 42 3.04 2.44 0.42
CA PHE A 42 3.72 1.67 -0.61
C PHE A 42 3.89 0.23 -0.15
N GLY A 43 3.49 -0.71 -0.97
CA GLY A 43 3.71 -2.12 -0.72
C GLY A 43 2.82 -3.00 -1.56
N GLY A 44 3.18 -4.26 -1.65
CA GLY A 44 2.49 -5.24 -2.44
C GLY A 44 1.73 -6.26 -1.61
N ARG A 45 1.28 -7.28 -2.30
CA ARG A 45 0.69 -8.48 -1.74
C ARG A 45 1.43 -9.69 -2.29
N LYS A 46 1.05 -10.86 -1.84
CA LYS A 46 1.65 -12.13 -2.27
C LYS A 46 3.17 -12.10 -2.06
N GLY A 47 3.93 -12.62 -3.01
CA GLY A 47 5.40 -12.68 -2.93
C GLY A 47 6.12 -11.38 -3.19
N SER A 48 5.41 -10.29 -3.46
CA SER A 48 6.04 -8.99 -3.76
C SER A 48 6.35 -8.16 -2.53
N SER A 49 5.83 -8.49 -1.37
CA SER A 49 6.08 -7.75 -0.13
C SER A 49 5.98 -8.66 1.07
N TYR A 50 6.72 -8.28 2.10
CA TYR A 50 6.72 -8.92 3.41
C TYR A 50 6.51 -7.85 4.47
N GLY A 51 5.51 -8.08 5.33
CA GLY A 51 5.21 -7.16 6.43
C GLY A 51 4.36 -5.96 6.03
N PRO A 52 4.39 -4.89 6.85
CA PRO A 52 3.52 -3.73 6.66
C PRO A 52 3.94 -2.86 5.48
N ARG A 53 3.09 -1.90 5.17
CA ARG A 53 3.36 -0.91 4.14
C ARG A 53 4.50 0.03 4.54
N GLU A 54 5.08 0.69 3.54
CA GLU A 54 6.05 1.76 3.70
C GLU A 54 5.41 3.08 3.32
N GLN A 55 6.11 4.18 3.58
CA GLN A 55 5.74 5.54 3.17
C GLN A 55 4.46 6.07 3.81
N GLY A 56 4.19 7.34 3.64
CA GLY A 56 3.06 8.01 4.23
C GLY A 56 3.04 7.83 5.74
N LYS A 57 1.86 7.61 6.29
CA LYS A 57 1.70 7.38 7.73
C LYS A 57 2.36 6.08 8.21
N TYR A 58 2.63 5.15 7.32
CA TYR A 58 3.29 3.89 7.67
C TYR A 58 4.81 4.03 7.82
N ALA A 59 5.39 5.15 7.41
CA ALA A 59 6.82 5.39 7.59
C ALA A 59 7.22 5.38 9.07
N GLN A 60 6.37 5.89 9.95
CA GLN A 60 6.61 5.87 11.38
C GLN A 60 6.74 4.43 11.89
N GLU A 61 5.83 3.56 11.52
CA GLU A 61 5.86 2.16 11.90
C GLU A 61 7.07 1.43 11.30
N PHE A 62 7.36 1.71 10.03
CA PHE A 62 8.45 1.07 9.30
C PHE A 62 9.82 1.37 9.93
N PHE A 63 10.07 2.62 10.33
CA PHE A 63 11.37 3.07 10.82
C PHE A 63 11.51 3.02 12.33
N THR A 64 10.54 2.52 13.05
CA THR A 64 10.56 2.48 14.52
C THR A 64 10.20 1.09 15.03
N THR A 65 10.49 0.87 16.31
CA THR A 65 10.03 -0.33 17.01
C THR A 65 9.17 0.10 18.20
N VAL A 66 8.24 -0.76 18.56
CA VAL A 66 7.36 -0.52 19.71
C VAL A 66 8.07 -0.90 21.00
N LYS A 67 8.02 -0.01 21.97
CA LYS A 67 8.44 -0.29 23.34
C LYS A 67 7.27 0.00 24.28
N THR A 68 6.95 -0.94 25.13
CA THR A 68 5.94 -0.74 26.17
C THR A 68 6.63 -0.41 27.48
N ALA A 69 6.19 0.64 28.14
CA ALA A 69 6.75 1.05 29.44
C ALA A 69 5.62 1.30 30.43
N TYR A 70 5.81 0.82 31.63
CA TYR A 70 4.92 1.08 32.76
C TYR A 70 5.71 1.83 33.82
N THR A 71 5.04 2.79 34.45
CA THR A 71 5.64 3.55 35.56
C THR A 71 4.61 3.68 36.67
N ALA A 72 5.00 3.39 37.89
CA ALA A 72 4.19 3.63 39.05
C ALA A 72 4.84 4.70 39.93
N ALA A 73 4.01 5.48 40.61
CA ALA A 73 4.50 6.47 41.59
C ALA A 73 5.05 5.76 42.80
N GLY A 74 6.14 6.23 43.29
CA GLY A 74 6.60 5.71 44.48
C GLY A 74 7.80 5.36 44.90
#